data_083e22e9a772fb588678a5e657f3eec1
#
_entry.id   083e22e9a772fb588678a5e657f3eec1
#
_cell.length_a   1.000
_cell.length_b   1.000
_cell.length_c   1.000
_cell.angle_alpha   90.00
_cell.angle_beta   90.00
_cell.angle_gamma   90.00
#
_symmetry.space_group_name_H-M   'P 1'
#
loop_
_entity.id
_entity.type
_entity.pdbx_description
1 polymer ?
#
loop_
_entity_poly.entity_id
_entity_poly.type
_entity_poly.pdbx_seq_one_letter_code
_entity_poly.pdbx_strand_id
1 'polypeptide(L)'
;MLCEEIMKRDVFCVSPNDTAQSAARLMLDENVGFLPVCEESKKVIGAITDRDLAIRLVAGGLPAHSKIGEIMSREVISCTPKDDVRLAERLMARNHKSRMMCVEEGRLVGVISLSDIAQKDGGRAGQTLAEVTTREAHA
;
A
#
# COMPACT_ATOMS: atom_id res chain seq x y z
N MET A 1 15.04 6.01 -13.94
CA MET A 1 14.35 4.71 -13.87
C MET A 1 12.86 4.95 -13.72
N LEU A 2 12.08 4.28 -14.54
CA LEU A 2 10.62 4.40 -14.50
C LEU A 2 10.04 3.43 -13.46
N CYS A 3 8.90 3.80 -12.91
CA CYS A 3 8.21 2.95 -11.93
C CYS A 3 7.92 1.56 -12.47
N GLU A 4 7.56 1.43 -13.75
CA GLU A 4 7.28 0.13 -14.37
C GLU A 4 8.47 -0.82 -14.39
N GLU A 5 9.70 -0.29 -14.26
CA GLU A 5 10.90 -1.12 -14.26
C GLU A 5 11.15 -1.82 -12.93
N ILE A 6 10.53 -1.35 -11.85
CA ILE A 6 10.74 -1.92 -10.52
C ILE A 6 9.45 -2.34 -9.81
N MET A 7 8.29 -1.96 -10.32
CA MET A 7 7.03 -2.34 -9.68
C MET A 7 6.78 -3.84 -9.79
N LYS A 8 6.14 -4.40 -8.78
CA LYS A 8 5.64 -5.76 -8.83
C LYS A 8 4.25 -5.74 -9.45
N ARG A 9 4.06 -6.56 -10.49
CA ARG A 9 2.79 -6.64 -11.22
C ARG A 9 1.87 -7.72 -10.66
N ASP A 10 2.44 -8.71 -9.99
CA ASP A 10 1.71 -9.80 -9.36
C ASP A 10 1.29 -9.36 -7.96
N VAL A 11 0.24 -8.58 -7.89
CA VAL A 11 -0.22 -7.99 -6.64
C VAL A 11 -1.63 -8.47 -6.31
N PHE A 12 -1.87 -8.67 -5.01
CA PHE A 12 -3.17 -9.04 -4.50
C PHE A 12 -3.99 -7.80 -4.22
N CYS A 13 -5.24 -7.80 -4.64
CA CYS A 13 -6.17 -6.77 -4.24
C CYS A 13 -7.43 -7.42 -3.64
N VAL A 14 -8.12 -6.65 -2.83
CA VAL A 14 -9.34 -7.11 -2.16
C VAL A 14 -10.50 -6.19 -2.52
N SER A 15 -11.71 -6.70 -2.33
CA SER A 15 -12.94 -5.94 -2.55
C SER A 15 -13.37 -5.25 -1.25
N PRO A 16 -14.00 -4.07 -1.33
CA PRO A 16 -14.55 -3.44 -0.14
C PRO A 16 -15.64 -4.28 0.53
N ASN A 17 -16.21 -5.24 -0.20
CA ASN A 17 -17.24 -6.14 0.32
C ASN A 17 -16.68 -7.40 0.97
N ASP A 18 -15.39 -7.66 0.84
CA ASP A 18 -14.72 -8.74 1.54
C ASP A 18 -14.66 -8.41 3.05
N THR A 19 -14.47 -9.45 3.88
CA THR A 19 -14.40 -9.26 5.32
C THR A 19 -13.00 -8.86 5.77
N ALA A 20 -12.94 -8.19 6.92
CA ALA A 20 -11.67 -7.87 7.57
C ALA A 20 -10.86 -9.14 7.85
N GLN A 21 -11.53 -10.23 8.26
CA GLN A 21 -10.87 -11.51 8.53
C GLN A 21 -10.23 -12.07 7.26
N SER A 22 -10.90 -11.98 6.11
CA SER A 22 -10.33 -12.46 4.85
C SER A 22 -9.12 -11.65 4.44
N ALA A 23 -9.11 -10.33 4.68
CA ALA A 23 -7.95 -9.50 4.44
C ALA A 23 -6.78 -9.90 5.33
N ALA A 24 -7.04 -10.10 6.63
CA ALA A 24 -6.02 -10.54 7.59
C ALA A 24 -5.44 -11.90 7.19
N ARG A 25 -6.29 -12.83 6.75
CA ARG A 25 -5.86 -14.16 6.31
C ARG A 25 -4.95 -14.06 5.08
N LEU A 26 -5.32 -13.21 4.12
CA LEU A 26 -4.49 -12.99 2.93
C LEU A 26 -3.14 -12.39 3.30
N MET A 27 -3.12 -11.44 4.24
CA MET A 27 -1.87 -10.87 4.74
C MET A 27 -0.98 -11.93 5.38
N LEU A 28 -1.58 -12.85 6.14
CA LEU A 28 -0.86 -13.95 6.77
C LEU A 28 -0.30 -14.91 5.71
N ASP A 29 -1.14 -15.35 4.78
CA ASP A 29 -0.77 -16.33 3.77
C ASP A 29 0.30 -15.81 2.80
N GLU A 30 0.24 -14.53 2.45
CA GLU A 30 1.16 -13.91 1.50
C GLU A 30 2.28 -13.11 2.16
N ASN A 31 2.29 -13.04 3.49
CA ASN A 31 3.29 -12.32 4.28
C ASN A 31 3.40 -10.85 3.86
N VAL A 32 2.27 -10.18 3.75
CA VAL A 32 2.20 -8.75 3.42
C VAL A 32 1.35 -8.02 4.46
N GLY A 33 1.63 -6.75 4.66
CA GLY A 33 0.87 -5.91 5.59
C GLY A 33 0.07 -4.80 4.90
N PHE A 34 -0.05 -4.87 3.58
CA PHE A 34 -0.70 -3.85 2.77
C PHE A 34 -1.43 -4.53 1.61
N LEU A 35 -2.69 -4.17 1.41
CA LEU A 35 -3.49 -4.68 0.30
C LEU A 35 -4.24 -3.53 -0.36
N PRO A 36 -4.08 -3.32 -1.68
CA PRO A 36 -4.95 -2.41 -2.40
C PRO A 36 -6.40 -2.90 -2.35
N VAL A 37 -7.32 -1.95 -2.26
CA VAL A 37 -8.77 -2.22 -2.31
C VAL A 37 -9.29 -1.72 -3.64
N CYS A 38 -9.90 -2.60 -4.41
CA CYS A 38 -10.34 -2.32 -5.76
C CYS A 38 -11.77 -2.81 -6.00
N GLU A 39 -12.42 -2.16 -6.97
CA GLU A 39 -13.67 -2.66 -7.52
C GLU A 39 -13.37 -3.82 -8.48
N GLU A 40 -14.42 -4.51 -8.96
CA GLU A 40 -14.27 -5.62 -9.91
C GLU A 40 -13.49 -5.23 -11.16
N SER A 41 -13.65 -3.99 -11.63
CA SER A 41 -12.94 -3.46 -12.78
C SER A 41 -11.46 -3.22 -12.52
N LYS A 42 -10.97 -3.50 -11.30
CA LYS A 42 -9.64 -3.18 -10.79
C LYS A 42 -9.43 -1.68 -10.55
N LYS A 43 -10.49 -0.90 -10.56
CA LYS A 43 -10.41 0.50 -10.17
C LYS A 43 -10.06 0.59 -8.68
N VAL A 44 -8.94 1.28 -8.38
CA VAL A 44 -8.46 1.44 -7.02
C VAL A 44 -9.37 2.41 -6.28
N ILE A 45 -9.84 2.03 -5.10
CA ILE A 45 -10.67 2.87 -4.24
C ILE A 45 -10.06 3.13 -2.87
N GLY A 46 -8.94 2.48 -2.54
CA GLY A 46 -8.26 2.68 -1.28
C GLY A 46 -7.26 1.58 -1.00
N ALA A 47 -6.91 1.45 0.26
CA ALA A 47 -6.00 0.42 0.74
C ALA A 47 -6.35 0.02 2.17
N ILE A 48 -5.98 -1.19 2.55
CA ILE A 48 -6.09 -1.66 3.92
C ILE A 48 -4.75 -2.21 4.36
N THR A 49 -4.36 -1.87 5.60
CA THR A 49 -3.09 -2.30 6.18
C THR A 49 -3.33 -3.11 7.44
N ASP A 50 -2.29 -3.83 7.89
CA ASP A 50 -2.31 -4.51 9.18
C ASP A 50 -2.55 -3.53 10.33
N ARG A 51 -2.05 -2.29 10.22
CA ARG A 51 -2.33 -1.25 11.19
C ARG A 51 -3.82 -0.88 11.22
N ASP A 52 -4.48 -0.80 10.08
CA ASP A 52 -5.93 -0.55 10.03
C ASP A 52 -6.69 -1.65 10.77
N LEU A 53 -6.30 -2.90 10.58
CA LEU A 53 -6.92 -4.03 11.28
C LEU A 53 -6.74 -3.92 12.79
N ALA A 54 -5.55 -3.57 13.25
CA ALA A 54 -5.27 -3.44 14.67
C ALA A 54 -6.02 -2.25 15.29
N ILE A 55 -5.99 -1.09 14.65
CA ILE A 55 -6.48 0.17 15.23
C ILE A 55 -7.97 0.35 14.98
N ARG A 56 -8.42 0.17 13.75
CA ARG A 56 -9.82 0.45 13.40
C ARG A 56 -10.76 -0.71 13.70
N LEU A 57 -10.28 -1.94 13.54
CA LEU A 57 -11.10 -3.12 13.81
C LEU A 57 -11.00 -3.54 15.28
N VAL A 58 -9.81 -3.96 15.72
CA VAL A 58 -9.62 -4.54 17.06
C VAL A 58 -9.81 -3.48 18.14
N ALA A 59 -9.05 -2.38 18.10
CA ALA A 59 -9.18 -1.31 19.08
C ALA A 59 -10.55 -0.62 18.98
N GLY A 60 -11.13 -0.57 17.79
CA GLY A 60 -12.47 -0.03 17.56
C GLY A 60 -13.61 -0.93 18.03
N GLY A 61 -13.31 -2.16 18.44
CA GLY A 61 -14.32 -3.11 18.93
C GLY A 61 -15.24 -3.67 17.84
N LEU A 62 -14.80 -3.64 16.58
CA LEU A 62 -15.58 -4.17 15.48
C LEU A 62 -15.36 -5.67 15.30
N PRO A 63 -16.38 -6.41 14.84
CA PRO A 63 -16.22 -7.85 14.64
C PRO A 63 -15.38 -8.18 13.42
N ALA A 64 -14.78 -9.38 13.41
CA ALA A 64 -13.91 -9.83 12.33
C ALA A 64 -14.63 -9.91 10.97
N HIS A 65 -15.95 -10.09 10.98
CA HIS A 65 -16.74 -10.15 9.75
C HIS A 65 -17.11 -8.77 9.20
N SER A 66 -16.66 -7.68 9.82
CA SER A 66 -16.87 -6.33 9.27
C SER A 66 -16.28 -6.24 7.87
N LYS A 67 -16.95 -5.47 7.01
CA LYS A 67 -16.47 -5.31 5.64
C LYS A 67 -15.24 -4.40 5.59
N ILE A 68 -14.34 -4.74 4.67
CA ILE A 68 -13.12 -3.94 4.45
C ILE A 68 -13.47 -2.49 4.20
N GLY A 69 -14.54 -2.21 3.46
CA GLY A 69 -14.98 -0.85 3.17
C GLY A 69 -15.25 0.01 4.40
N GLU A 70 -15.52 -0.60 5.56
CA GLU A 70 -15.79 0.11 6.81
C GLU A 70 -14.49 0.53 7.54
N ILE A 71 -13.37 -0.11 7.23
CA ILE A 71 -12.13 0.09 7.99
C ILE A 71 -10.93 0.49 7.12
N MET A 72 -11.07 0.46 5.79
CA MET A 72 -9.99 0.82 4.88
C MET A 72 -9.74 2.33 4.87
N SER A 73 -8.56 2.72 4.37
CA SER A 73 -8.28 4.10 4.03
C SER A 73 -8.73 4.34 2.58
N ARG A 74 -9.47 5.42 2.36
CA ARG A 74 -9.91 5.80 1.02
C ARG A 74 -8.93 6.74 0.32
N GLU A 75 -7.88 7.12 0.99
CA GLU A 75 -6.82 7.91 0.41
C GLU A 75 -5.99 7.03 -0.52
N VAL A 76 -5.92 7.43 -1.80
CA VAL A 76 -5.14 6.73 -2.81
C VAL A 76 -3.91 7.54 -3.14
N ILE A 77 -2.75 7.05 -2.70
CA ILE A 77 -1.46 7.64 -3.03
C ILE A 77 -0.84 6.74 -4.08
N SER A 78 -0.64 7.27 -5.28
CA SER A 78 -0.24 6.47 -6.41
C SER A 78 0.69 7.21 -7.34
N CYS A 79 1.40 6.43 -8.15
CA CYS A 79 2.16 6.91 -9.30
C CYS A 79 1.66 6.16 -10.53
N THR A 80 2.16 6.54 -11.69
CA THR A 80 1.89 5.81 -12.93
C THR A 80 3.13 5.00 -13.33
N PRO A 81 2.97 3.97 -14.18
CA PRO A 81 4.12 3.18 -14.63
C PRO A 81 5.21 4.00 -15.33
N LYS A 82 4.84 5.08 -15.99
CA LYS A 82 5.78 5.92 -16.73
C LYS A 82 6.42 7.03 -15.89
N ASP A 83 6.00 7.18 -14.64
CA ASP A 83 6.61 8.16 -13.74
C ASP A 83 8.03 7.74 -13.36
N ASP A 84 8.88 8.71 -13.08
CA ASP A 84 10.22 8.47 -12.57
C ASP A 84 10.11 7.95 -11.12
N VAL A 85 10.93 6.98 -10.79
CA VAL A 85 10.97 6.39 -9.43
C VAL A 85 11.19 7.48 -8.37
N ARG A 86 11.89 8.56 -8.69
CA ARG A 86 12.09 9.66 -7.74
C ARG A 86 10.80 10.34 -7.33
N LEU A 87 9.79 10.36 -8.21
CA LEU A 87 8.47 10.88 -7.84
C LEU A 87 7.82 9.95 -6.80
N ALA A 88 7.90 8.64 -7.01
CA ALA A 88 7.37 7.66 -6.05
C ALA A 88 8.05 7.82 -4.69
N GLU A 89 9.37 7.98 -4.67
CA GLU A 89 10.12 8.19 -3.43
C GLU A 89 9.67 9.47 -2.71
N ARG A 90 9.48 10.57 -3.44
CA ARG A 90 9.01 11.82 -2.83
C ARG A 90 7.62 11.67 -2.22
N LEU A 91 6.73 10.96 -2.92
CA LEU A 91 5.38 10.72 -2.41
C LEU A 91 5.40 9.81 -1.19
N MET A 92 6.23 8.78 -1.19
CA MET A 92 6.42 7.92 -0.02
C MET A 92 6.91 8.72 1.19
N ALA A 93 7.93 9.55 0.98
CA ALA A 93 8.50 10.36 2.04
C ALA A 93 7.48 11.36 2.60
N ARG A 94 6.78 12.07 1.72
CA ARG A 94 5.79 13.08 2.11
C ARG A 94 4.64 12.47 2.91
N ASN A 95 4.21 11.27 2.54
CA ASN A 95 3.06 10.62 3.14
C ASN A 95 3.44 9.56 4.18
N HIS A 96 4.72 9.40 4.49
CA HIS A 96 5.25 8.42 5.45
C HIS A 96 4.78 7.00 5.11
N LYS A 97 4.87 6.63 3.83
CA LYS A 97 4.49 5.32 3.32
C LYS A 97 5.71 4.59 2.77
N SER A 98 5.79 3.29 3.04
CA SER A 98 6.85 2.44 2.50
C SER A 98 6.41 1.65 1.28
N ARG A 99 5.16 1.80 0.87
CA ARG A 99 4.59 1.16 -0.32
C ARG A 99 3.72 2.16 -1.06
N MET A 100 3.65 1.97 -2.38
CA MET A 100 2.87 2.85 -3.24
C MET A 100 2.26 2.05 -4.37
N MET A 101 1.01 2.35 -4.67
CA MET A 101 0.31 1.75 -5.79
C MET A 101 0.73 2.40 -7.10
N CYS A 102 0.87 1.60 -8.15
CA CYS A 102 0.99 2.08 -9.51
C CYS A 102 -0.35 1.92 -10.19
N VAL A 103 -0.89 3.01 -10.70
CA VAL A 103 -2.24 3.07 -11.23
C VAL A 103 -2.20 3.65 -12.65
N GLU A 104 -2.92 3.07 -13.56
CA GLU A 104 -3.04 3.52 -14.93
C GLU A 104 -4.51 3.56 -15.31
N GLU A 105 -4.99 4.73 -15.69
CA GLU A 105 -6.42 4.95 -16.01
C GLU A 105 -7.34 4.50 -14.87
N GLY A 106 -6.93 4.77 -13.63
CA GLY A 106 -7.69 4.40 -12.44
C GLY A 106 -7.54 2.96 -11.99
N ARG A 107 -6.86 2.12 -12.77
CA ARG A 107 -6.72 0.69 -12.50
C ARG A 107 -5.36 0.36 -11.90
N LEU A 108 -5.36 -0.58 -10.96
CA LEU A 108 -4.14 -1.06 -10.34
C LEU A 108 -3.33 -1.89 -11.34
N VAL A 109 -2.07 -1.49 -11.57
CA VAL A 109 -1.16 -2.23 -12.46
C VAL A 109 0.09 -2.74 -11.75
N GLY A 110 0.35 -2.27 -10.55
CA GLY A 110 1.50 -2.73 -9.78
C GLY A 110 1.61 -2.06 -8.42
N VAL A 111 2.60 -2.48 -7.65
CA VAL A 111 2.94 -1.89 -6.35
C VAL A 111 4.46 -1.75 -6.28
N ILE A 112 4.92 -0.61 -5.78
CA ILE A 112 6.33 -0.35 -5.50
C ILE A 112 6.51 -0.28 -4.00
N SER A 113 7.53 -0.98 -3.49
CA SER A 113 7.91 -0.86 -2.09
C SER A 113 9.27 -0.21 -1.95
N LEU A 114 9.54 0.33 -0.77
CA LEU A 114 10.85 0.89 -0.45
C LEU A 114 11.93 -0.18 -0.57
N SER A 115 11.62 -1.44 -0.22
CA SER A 115 12.56 -2.55 -0.37
C SER A 115 12.86 -2.86 -1.84
N ASP A 116 11.90 -2.69 -2.75
CA ASP A 116 12.14 -2.84 -4.18
C ASP A 116 13.15 -1.81 -4.68
N ILE A 117 13.02 -0.57 -4.19
CA ILE A 117 13.95 0.52 -4.52
C ILE A 117 15.34 0.22 -3.94
N ALA A 118 15.39 -0.29 -2.71
CA ALA A 118 16.65 -0.62 -2.04
C ALA A 118 17.48 -1.66 -2.81
N GLN A 119 16.82 -2.60 -3.47
CA GLN A 119 17.50 -3.62 -4.27
C GLN A 119 18.13 -3.02 -5.54
N LYS A 120 17.64 -1.88 -6.00
CA LYS A 120 18.14 -1.22 -7.19
C LYS A 120 19.10 -0.07 -6.87
N ASP A 121 18.83 0.68 -5.79
CA ASP A 121 19.63 1.82 -5.35
C ASP A 121 19.53 1.98 -3.84
N GLY A 122 20.43 1.32 -3.11
CA GLY A 122 20.42 1.28 -1.64
C GLY A 122 20.60 2.65 -0.98
N GLY A 123 21.41 3.53 -1.57
CA GLY A 123 21.65 4.86 -1.00
C GLY A 123 20.40 5.73 -1.01
N ARG A 124 19.70 5.74 -2.13
CA ARG A 124 18.46 6.49 -2.28
C ARG A 124 17.36 5.93 -1.38
N ALA A 125 17.25 4.60 -1.32
CA ALA A 125 16.27 3.94 -0.49
C ALA A 125 16.51 4.23 1.00
N GLY A 126 17.77 4.30 1.43
CA GLY A 126 18.12 4.64 2.82
C GLY A 126 17.65 6.03 3.21
N GLN A 127 17.83 7.00 2.31
CA GLN A 127 17.37 8.36 2.54
C GLN A 127 15.84 8.41 2.63
N THR A 128 15.16 7.74 1.73
CA THR A 128 13.70 7.69 1.71
C THR A 128 13.17 7.01 2.96
N LEU A 129 13.83 5.93 3.40
CA LEU A 129 13.45 5.23 4.63
C LEU A 129 13.53 6.17 5.84
N ALA A 130 14.58 6.96 5.96
CA ALA A 130 14.73 7.91 7.04
C ALA A 130 13.58 8.91 7.07
N GLU A 131 13.16 9.41 5.91
CA GLU A 131 12.04 10.35 5.80
C GLU A 131 10.70 9.69 6.11
N VAL A 132 10.48 8.48 5.62
CA VAL A 132 9.23 7.71 5.88
C VAL A 132 9.06 7.47 7.38
N THR A 133 10.14 7.13 8.08
CA THR A 133 10.08 6.77 9.50
C THR A 133 10.18 7.95 10.47
N THR A 134 10.31 9.18 9.97
CA THR A 134 10.39 10.37 10.82
C THR A 134 9.22 10.46 11.79
N ARG A 135 7.99 10.15 11.33
CA ARG A 135 6.80 10.16 12.19
C ARG A 135 6.93 9.17 13.34
N GLU A 136 7.47 8.00 13.08
CA GLU A 136 7.64 6.97 14.10
C GLU A 136 8.71 7.37 15.13
N ALA A 137 9.76 8.04 14.66
CA ALA A 137 10.83 8.51 15.53
C ALA A 137 10.35 9.57 16.53
N HIS A 138 9.28 10.30 16.20
CA HIS A 138 8.71 11.35 17.05
C HIS A 138 7.43 10.91 17.77
N ALA A 139 7.06 9.68 17.60
CA ALA A 139 5.91 9.13 18.32
C ALA A 139 6.33 8.70 19.70
#